data_da662003888aaaa130d61d25d78574c8
#
_entry.id   da662003888aaaa130d61d25d78574c8
#
_cell.length_a   1.000
_cell.length_b   1.000
_cell.length_c   1.000
_cell.angle_alpha   90.00
_cell.angle_beta   90.00
_cell.angle_gamma   90.00
#
_symmetry.space_group_name_H-M   'P 1'
#
loop_
_entity.id
_entity.type
_entity.pdbx_description
1 polymer ?
#
loop_
_entity_poly.entity_id
_entity_poly.type
_entity_poly.pdbx_seq_one_letter_code
_entity_poly.pdbx_strand_id
1 'polypeptide(L)'
;KICNVNVVTIVRGNIRINIPGGDERLYPFDKIIVVGSDDDLVHFRTYIDEKYQAYNKNLSGSKEVNIEQFQIQKGSKLIGRSIQESGIRDKAACLVIGIERGETSLKNPVPTTVFEEGDIVWVVGEHEKIVHLSDGEVLQFNEE
;
A
#
# COMPACT_ATOMS: atom_id res chain seq x y z
N LYS A 1 -22.95 -2.30 11.97
CA LYS A 1 -22.31 -0.97 12.02
C LYS A 1 -21.57 -0.88 13.37
N ILE A 2 -20.25 -0.95 13.34
CA ILE A 2 -19.42 -1.01 14.57
C ILE A 2 -19.14 0.39 15.10
N CYS A 3 -19.02 1.36 14.19
CA CYS A 3 -18.83 2.77 14.53
C CYS A 3 -19.89 3.59 13.79
N ASN A 4 -20.39 4.62 14.44
CA ASN A 4 -21.42 5.48 13.86
C ASN A 4 -20.80 6.61 13.04
N VAL A 5 -19.96 6.24 12.08
CA VAL A 5 -19.32 7.18 11.15
C VAL A 5 -19.75 6.89 9.72
N ASN A 6 -19.72 7.91 8.88
CA ASN A 6 -19.95 7.77 7.46
C ASN A 6 -18.67 8.12 6.71
N VAL A 7 -18.23 7.21 5.86
CA VAL A 7 -17.12 7.48 4.93
C VAL A 7 -17.69 8.24 3.74
N VAL A 8 -17.26 9.47 3.56
CA VAL A 8 -17.76 10.37 2.53
C VAL A 8 -16.95 10.24 1.25
N THR A 9 -15.63 10.09 1.38
CA THR A 9 -14.73 10.03 0.24
C THR A 9 -13.52 9.16 0.57
N ILE A 10 -13.07 8.39 -0.40
CA ILE A 10 -11.79 7.69 -0.39
C ILE A 10 -10.93 8.29 -1.50
N VAL A 11 -9.72 8.72 -1.17
CA VAL A 11 -8.73 9.16 -2.15
C VAL A 11 -7.63 8.10 -2.22
N ARG A 12 -7.52 7.47 -3.37
CA ARG A 12 -6.58 6.38 -3.65
C ARG A 12 -5.69 6.79 -4.81
N GLY A 13 -4.45 7.21 -4.50
CA GLY A 13 -3.59 7.78 -5.51
C GLY A 13 -4.23 9.02 -6.13
N ASN A 14 -4.47 9.00 -7.42
CA ASN A 14 -5.17 10.06 -8.15
C ASN A 14 -6.66 9.80 -8.36
N ILE A 15 -7.19 8.71 -7.80
CA ILE A 15 -8.60 8.34 -7.91
C ILE A 15 -9.35 8.83 -6.68
N ARG A 16 -10.51 9.43 -6.90
CA ARG A 16 -11.41 9.87 -5.84
C ARG A 16 -12.71 9.07 -5.95
N ILE A 17 -13.06 8.37 -4.87
CA ILE A 17 -14.30 7.60 -4.76
C ILE A 17 -15.19 8.35 -3.78
N ASN A 18 -16.23 9.03 -4.32
CA ASN A 18 -17.18 9.79 -3.52
C ASN A 18 -18.38 8.92 -3.17
N ILE A 19 -18.83 9.03 -1.92
CA ILE A 19 -19.94 8.25 -1.37
C ILE A 19 -19.74 6.75 -1.65
N PRO A 20 -18.65 6.14 -1.14
CA PRO A 20 -18.37 4.74 -1.40
C PRO A 20 -19.46 3.84 -0.83
N GLY A 21 -19.73 2.74 -1.51
CA GLY A 21 -20.64 1.71 -1.02
C GLY A 21 -20.09 0.99 0.21
N GLY A 22 -20.96 0.29 0.93
CA GLY A 22 -20.55 -0.45 2.13
C GLY A 22 -19.61 -1.62 1.88
N ASP A 23 -19.48 -2.04 0.64
CA ASP A 23 -18.59 -3.10 0.17
C ASP A 23 -17.24 -2.58 -0.34
N GLU A 24 -17.05 -1.25 -0.39
CA GLU A 24 -15.79 -0.66 -0.83
C GLU A 24 -14.67 -1.02 0.16
N ARG A 25 -13.59 -1.56 -0.38
CA ARG A 25 -12.45 -2.01 0.40
C ARG A 25 -11.44 -0.88 0.58
N LEU A 26 -10.93 -0.71 1.80
CA LEU A 26 -9.84 0.21 2.09
C LEU A 26 -8.50 -0.48 1.89
N TYR A 27 -7.55 0.26 1.35
CA TYR A 27 -6.18 -0.20 1.14
C TYR A 27 -5.18 0.69 1.89
N PRO A 28 -3.97 0.20 2.16
CA PRO A 28 -2.92 1.04 2.74
C PRO A 28 -2.70 2.30 1.90
N PHE A 29 -2.48 3.43 2.59
CA PHE A 29 -2.30 4.77 2.02
C PHE A 29 -3.56 5.40 1.41
N ASP A 30 -4.71 4.74 1.45
CA ASP A 30 -5.96 5.44 1.18
C ASP A 30 -6.14 6.58 2.18
N LYS A 31 -6.53 7.73 1.67
CA LYS A 31 -6.96 8.85 2.51
C LYS A 31 -8.48 8.84 2.54
N ILE A 32 -9.03 8.82 3.74
CA ILE A 32 -10.48 8.77 3.90
C ILE A 32 -10.99 10.03 4.58
N ILE A 33 -12.11 10.52 4.10
CA ILE A 33 -12.86 11.59 4.76
C ILE A 33 -14.06 10.94 5.42
N VAL A 34 -14.15 11.07 6.74
CA VAL A 34 -15.23 10.50 7.54
C VAL A 34 -15.94 11.59 8.31
N VAL A 35 -17.23 11.39 8.53
CA VAL A 35 -18.09 12.30 9.30
C VAL A 35 -18.73 11.51 10.43
N GLY A 36 -18.69 12.07 11.63
CA GLY A 36 -19.27 11.51 12.84
C GLY A 36 -19.11 12.46 14.01
N SER A 37 -19.64 12.09 15.19
CA SER A 37 -19.35 12.83 16.42
C SER A 37 -17.88 12.65 16.84
N ASP A 38 -17.38 13.51 17.72
CA ASP A 38 -16.00 13.40 18.21
C ASP A 38 -15.74 12.02 18.85
N ASP A 39 -16.67 11.53 19.64
CA ASP A 39 -16.56 10.21 20.27
C ASP A 39 -16.56 9.09 19.22
N ASP A 40 -17.42 9.16 18.23
CA ASP A 40 -17.49 8.18 17.14
C ASP A 40 -16.21 8.17 16.30
N LEU A 41 -15.62 9.33 16.06
CA LEU A 41 -14.35 9.45 15.32
C LEU A 41 -13.20 8.83 16.10
N VAL A 42 -13.14 9.02 17.41
CA VAL A 42 -12.12 8.38 18.26
C VAL A 42 -12.30 6.86 18.24
N HIS A 43 -13.52 6.36 18.39
CA HIS A 43 -13.82 4.93 18.31
C HIS A 43 -13.46 4.34 16.95
N PHE A 44 -13.76 5.05 15.88
CA PHE A 44 -13.43 4.63 14.52
C PHE A 44 -11.92 4.49 14.34
N ARG A 45 -11.15 5.47 14.80
CA ARG A 45 -9.69 5.45 14.73
C ARG A 45 -9.12 4.23 15.47
N THR A 46 -9.58 4.01 16.70
CA THR A 46 -9.16 2.85 17.49
C THR A 46 -9.50 1.55 16.77
N TYR A 47 -10.70 1.43 16.22
CA TYR A 47 -11.13 0.25 15.47
C TYR A 47 -10.23 -0.03 14.27
N ILE A 48 -9.89 1.00 13.49
CA ILE A 48 -9.00 0.85 12.33
C ILE A 48 -7.61 0.40 12.77
N ASP A 49 -7.05 1.00 13.82
CA ASP A 49 -5.74 0.63 14.34
C ASP A 49 -5.70 -0.83 14.82
N GLU A 50 -6.73 -1.27 15.55
CA GLU A 50 -6.84 -2.65 16.02
C GLU A 50 -6.95 -3.64 14.85
N LYS A 51 -7.75 -3.32 13.83
CA LYS A 51 -7.88 -4.15 12.64
C LYS A 51 -6.59 -4.24 11.84
N TYR A 52 -5.88 -3.15 11.74
CA TYR A 52 -4.58 -3.12 11.08
C TYR A 52 -3.56 -4.02 11.79
N GLN A 53 -3.50 -3.94 13.12
CA GLN A 53 -2.60 -4.79 13.91
C GLN A 53 -2.98 -6.28 13.79
N ALA A 54 -4.27 -6.60 13.87
CA ALA A 54 -4.75 -7.97 13.70
C ALA A 54 -4.45 -8.52 12.30
N TYR A 55 -4.64 -7.70 11.27
CA TYR A 55 -4.34 -8.06 9.90
C TYR A 55 -2.85 -8.40 9.73
N ASN A 56 -1.97 -7.53 10.19
CA ASN A 56 -0.53 -7.75 10.10
C ASN A 56 -0.08 -9.01 10.86
N LYS A 57 -0.66 -9.24 12.04
CA LYS A 57 -0.35 -10.43 12.85
C LYS A 57 -0.80 -11.72 12.15
N ASN A 58 -1.96 -11.71 11.51
CA ASN A 58 -2.49 -12.88 10.81
C ASN A 58 -1.73 -13.18 9.52
N LEU A 59 -1.20 -12.17 8.85
CA LEU A 59 -0.40 -12.34 7.64
C LEU A 59 1.05 -12.72 7.92
N SER A 60 1.53 -12.43 9.12
CA SER A 60 2.90 -12.78 9.50
C SER A 60 3.11 -14.29 9.41
N GLY A 61 4.08 -14.72 8.62
CA GLY A 61 4.36 -16.13 8.35
C GLY A 61 3.45 -16.78 7.31
N SER A 62 2.42 -16.10 6.81
CA SER A 62 1.61 -16.60 5.71
C SER A 62 2.38 -16.52 4.40
N LYS A 63 2.28 -17.59 3.60
CA LYS A 63 2.82 -17.63 2.24
C LYS A 63 1.77 -17.33 1.18
N GLU A 64 0.60 -16.89 1.60
CA GLU A 64 -0.43 -16.46 0.66
C GLU A 64 0.00 -15.18 -0.06
N VAL A 65 -0.31 -15.14 -1.34
CA VAL A 65 -0.02 -13.99 -2.20
C VAL A 65 -1.15 -12.98 -2.08
N ASN A 66 -0.81 -11.74 -1.80
CA ASN A 66 -1.75 -10.64 -1.66
C ASN A 66 -1.43 -9.52 -2.65
N ILE A 67 -2.43 -8.70 -2.93
CA ILE A 67 -2.25 -7.43 -3.66
C ILE A 67 -2.19 -6.34 -2.60
N GLU A 68 -1.08 -5.63 -2.54
CA GLU A 68 -0.88 -4.55 -1.59
C GLU A 68 -0.24 -3.35 -2.27
N GLN A 69 -0.21 -2.22 -1.59
CA GLN A 69 0.48 -1.04 -2.08
C GLN A 69 1.41 -0.49 -1.00
N PHE A 70 2.48 0.16 -1.44
CA PHE A 70 3.35 0.93 -0.57
C PHE A 70 3.75 2.24 -1.25
N GLN A 71 4.10 3.23 -0.46
CA GLN A 71 4.56 4.52 -0.98
C GLN A 71 6.08 4.62 -0.86
N ILE A 72 6.72 5.10 -1.91
CA ILE A 72 8.15 5.38 -1.90
C ILE A 72 8.39 6.68 -1.14
N GLN A 73 8.94 6.54 0.06
CA GLN A 73 9.21 7.66 0.96
C GLN A 73 10.50 8.38 0.57
N LYS A 74 10.62 9.60 1.04
CA LYS A 74 11.85 10.37 0.91
C LYS A 74 13.03 9.60 1.52
N GLY A 75 14.12 9.48 0.78
CA GLY A 75 15.29 8.74 1.23
C GLY A 75 15.26 7.24 0.96
N SER A 76 14.19 6.72 0.34
CA SER A 76 14.13 5.31 -0.05
C SER A 76 15.25 4.97 -1.03
N LYS A 77 15.86 3.81 -0.83
CA LYS A 77 16.90 3.27 -1.72
C LYS A 77 16.38 2.88 -3.09
N LEU A 78 15.05 2.80 -3.26
CA LEU A 78 14.42 2.50 -4.55
C LEU A 78 14.40 3.70 -5.50
N ILE A 79 14.50 4.92 -4.98
CA ILE A 79 14.49 6.13 -5.79
C ILE A 79 15.66 6.12 -6.79
N GLY A 80 15.35 6.33 -8.06
CA GLY A 80 16.35 6.33 -9.14
C GLY A 80 16.71 4.96 -9.67
N ARG A 81 16.17 3.89 -9.10
CA ARG A 81 16.35 2.52 -9.61
C ARG A 81 15.17 2.12 -10.47
N SER A 82 15.43 1.35 -11.53
CA SER A 82 14.37 0.72 -12.29
C SER A 82 13.76 -0.44 -11.50
N ILE A 83 12.57 -0.89 -11.90
CA ILE A 83 11.93 -2.07 -11.31
C ILE A 83 12.89 -3.27 -11.37
N GLN A 84 13.54 -3.47 -12.50
CA GLN A 84 14.49 -4.57 -12.69
C GLN A 84 15.70 -4.44 -11.76
N GLU A 85 16.29 -3.27 -11.67
CA GLU A 85 17.46 -2.99 -10.82
C GLU A 85 17.13 -3.09 -9.33
N SER A 86 15.88 -2.81 -8.95
CA SER A 86 15.43 -2.88 -7.56
C SER A 86 15.49 -4.30 -6.99
N GLY A 87 15.39 -5.32 -7.84
CA GLY A 87 15.35 -6.71 -7.43
C GLY A 87 14.04 -7.15 -6.80
N ILE A 88 12.98 -6.34 -6.88
CA ILE A 88 11.67 -6.67 -6.29
C ILE A 88 11.19 -8.04 -6.76
N ARG A 89 11.32 -8.33 -8.06
CA ARG A 89 10.89 -9.61 -8.61
C ARG A 89 11.86 -10.74 -8.26
N ASP A 90 13.13 -10.55 -8.49
CA ASP A 90 14.13 -11.61 -8.40
C ASP A 90 14.53 -11.92 -6.95
N LYS A 91 14.53 -10.90 -6.09
CA LYS A 91 15.00 -11.02 -4.70
C LYS A 91 13.86 -11.17 -3.70
N ALA A 92 12.76 -10.44 -3.91
CA ALA A 92 11.62 -10.47 -3.00
C ALA A 92 10.44 -11.30 -3.50
N ALA A 93 10.54 -11.85 -4.71
CA ALA A 93 9.45 -12.62 -5.34
C ALA A 93 8.11 -11.84 -5.34
N CYS A 94 8.19 -10.53 -5.57
CA CYS A 94 7.03 -9.65 -5.70
C CYS A 94 6.92 -9.14 -7.13
N LEU A 95 5.69 -8.92 -7.59
CA LEU A 95 5.43 -8.41 -8.93
C LEU A 95 4.82 -7.01 -8.84
N VAL A 96 5.46 -6.03 -9.47
CA VAL A 96 4.91 -4.68 -9.59
C VAL A 96 3.86 -4.67 -10.70
N ILE A 97 2.61 -4.38 -10.35
CA ILE A 97 1.48 -4.37 -11.28
C ILE A 97 1.00 -2.97 -11.64
N GLY A 98 1.42 -1.95 -10.90
CA GLY A 98 1.06 -0.57 -11.18
C GLY A 98 1.85 0.42 -10.36
N ILE A 99 1.94 1.65 -10.85
CA ILE A 99 2.53 2.78 -10.13
C ILE A 99 1.62 3.98 -10.32
N GLU A 100 1.21 4.59 -9.20
CA GLU A 100 0.51 5.87 -9.19
C GLU A 100 1.52 6.98 -8.96
N ARG A 101 1.66 7.86 -9.95
CA ARG A 101 2.61 8.97 -9.90
C ARG A 101 1.88 10.28 -10.18
N GLY A 102 1.60 11.05 -9.13
CA GLY A 102 0.79 12.25 -9.24
C GLY A 102 -0.58 11.93 -9.83
N GLU A 103 -0.92 12.53 -10.95
CA GLU A 103 -2.15 12.26 -11.69
C GLU A 103 -2.03 11.15 -12.72
N THR A 104 -0.84 10.56 -12.86
CA THR A 104 -0.54 9.53 -13.86
C THR A 104 -0.59 8.15 -13.22
N SER A 105 -1.27 7.21 -13.87
CA SER A 105 -1.32 5.80 -13.47
C SER A 105 -0.58 4.96 -14.52
N LEU A 106 0.47 4.27 -14.10
CA LEU A 106 1.24 3.36 -14.93
C LEU A 106 0.77 1.94 -14.66
N LYS A 107 0.05 1.35 -15.61
CA LYS A 107 -0.44 -0.03 -15.51
C LYS A 107 0.57 -0.97 -16.16
N ASN A 108 0.87 -2.09 -15.48
CA ASN A 108 1.85 -3.06 -15.94
C ASN A 108 3.15 -2.39 -16.42
N PRO A 109 3.82 -1.64 -15.54
CA PRO A 109 5.01 -0.88 -15.95
C PRO A 109 6.10 -1.82 -16.47
N VAL A 110 6.81 -1.36 -17.49
CA VAL A 110 7.93 -2.13 -18.05
C VAL A 110 9.09 -2.19 -17.06
N PRO A 111 9.94 -3.24 -17.12
CA PRO A 111 11.03 -3.44 -16.14
C PRO A 111 12.04 -2.28 -16.03
N THR A 112 12.13 -1.46 -17.07
CA THR A 112 13.03 -0.30 -17.11
C THR A 112 12.43 0.96 -16.48
N THR A 113 11.17 0.91 -16.02
CA THR A 113 10.52 2.03 -15.33
C THR A 113 11.27 2.34 -14.04
N VAL A 114 11.65 3.60 -13.86
CA VAL A 114 12.41 4.09 -12.70
C VAL A 114 11.46 4.59 -11.62
N PHE A 115 11.72 4.20 -10.37
CA PHE A 115 10.96 4.68 -9.22
C PHE A 115 11.31 6.14 -8.88
N GLU A 116 10.30 6.89 -8.48
CA GLU A 116 10.43 8.26 -8.02
C GLU A 116 9.85 8.43 -6.61
N GLU A 117 10.35 9.43 -5.89
CA GLU A 117 9.80 9.79 -4.58
C GLU A 117 8.30 10.08 -4.69
N GLY A 118 7.52 9.55 -3.76
CA GLY A 118 6.07 9.74 -3.72
C GLY A 118 5.26 8.76 -4.56
N ASP A 119 5.91 7.90 -5.35
CA ASP A 119 5.21 6.85 -6.10
C ASP A 119 4.44 5.96 -5.14
N ILE A 120 3.20 5.63 -5.49
CA ILE A 120 2.44 4.57 -4.85
C ILE A 120 2.55 3.34 -5.74
N VAL A 121 3.20 2.30 -5.21
CA VAL A 121 3.53 1.09 -5.97
C VAL A 121 2.56 -0.02 -5.59
N TRP A 122 1.87 -0.57 -6.57
CA TRP A 122 0.99 -1.73 -6.40
C TRP A 122 1.78 -3.00 -6.70
N VAL A 123 1.79 -3.91 -5.74
CA VAL A 123 2.56 -5.16 -5.82
C VAL A 123 1.71 -6.36 -5.46
N VAL A 124 2.08 -7.50 -6.05
CA VAL A 124 1.56 -8.82 -5.70
C VAL A 124 2.71 -9.60 -5.08
N GLY A 125 2.49 -10.17 -3.92
CA GLY A 125 3.50 -10.97 -3.22
C GLY A 125 3.07 -11.38 -1.83
N GLU A 126 3.96 -12.04 -1.11
CA GLU A 126 3.77 -12.37 0.30
C GLU A 126 3.89 -11.11 1.14
N HIS A 127 2.98 -10.95 2.11
CA HIS A 127 2.92 -9.74 2.97
C HIS A 127 4.27 -9.42 3.63
N GLU A 128 4.94 -10.41 4.22
CA GLU A 128 6.23 -10.21 4.89
C GLU A 128 7.31 -9.64 3.97
N LYS A 129 7.25 -9.99 2.70
CA LYS A 129 8.20 -9.46 1.72
C LYS A 129 7.83 -8.05 1.29
N ILE A 130 6.54 -7.77 1.16
CA ILE A 130 6.04 -6.45 0.74
C ILE A 130 6.35 -5.37 1.78
N VAL A 131 6.21 -5.67 3.08
CA VAL A 131 6.43 -4.67 4.14
C VAL A 131 7.85 -4.11 4.16
N HIS A 132 8.81 -4.83 3.63
CA HIS A 132 10.20 -4.39 3.56
C HIS A 132 10.54 -3.60 2.29
N LEU A 133 9.65 -3.58 1.30
CA LEU A 133 9.93 -2.93 0.01
C LEU A 133 9.98 -1.42 0.11
N SER A 134 9.13 -0.81 0.93
CA SER A 134 9.03 0.65 1.05
C SER A 134 10.35 1.31 1.47
N ASP A 135 11.15 0.61 2.25
CA ASP A 135 12.45 1.09 2.74
C ASP A 135 13.61 0.70 1.81
N GLY A 136 13.31 -0.07 0.76
CA GLY A 136 14.32 -0.57 -0.15
C GLY A 136 15.10 -1.76 0.40
N GLU A 137 14.63 -2.39 1.48
CA GLU A 137 15.28 -3.53 2.12
C GLU A 137 15.33 -4.78 1.24
N VAL A 138 14.58 -4.79 0.15
CA VAL A 138 14.65 -5.85 -0.86
C VAL A 138 16.07 -6.15 -1.31
N LEU A 139 16.96 -5.17 -1.24
CA LEU A 139 18.35 -5.33 -1.61
C LEU A 139 19.13 -6.20 -0.62
N GLN A 140 18.60 -6.44 0.58
CA GLN A 140 19.21 -7.26 1.62
C GLN A 140 18.90 -8.75 1.47
N PHE A 141 17.91 -9.12 0.65
CA PHE A 141 17.55 -10.52 0.43
C PHE A 141 18.59 -11.33 -0.37
N ASN A 142 19.70 -10.71 -0.72
CA ASN A 142 20.75 -11.30 -1.56
C ASN A 142 21.99 -11.78 -0.81
N GLU A 143 22.04 -11.61 0.49
CA GLU A 143 23.23 -11.96 1.28
C GLU A 143 23.09 -13.34 1.92
N GLU A 144 22.87 -14.32 1.08
CA GLU A 144 23.07 -15.73 1.47
C GLU A 144 24.17 -16.34 0.65
#